data_698b47b4f2643df406437d1a7cbd0017
#
_entry.id   698b47b4f2643df406437d1a7cbd0017
#
_cell.length_a   1.000
_cell.length_b   1.000
_cell.length_c   1.000
_cell.angle_alpha   90.00
_cell.angle_beta   90.00
_cell.angle_gamma   90.00
#
_symmetry.space_group_name_H-M   'P 1'
#
loop_
_entity.id
_entity.type
_entity.pdbx_description
1 polymer ?
#
loop_
_entity_poly.entity_id
_entity_poly.type
_entity_poly.pdbx_seq_one_letter_code
_entity_poly.pdbx_strand_id
1 'polypeptide(L)'
;MLGRSLFGLLSLSSALPVALSLFIFIFASPGISADRKVDLELVLAADISGSMDQEEAVLQRTGFINAIRHSEVIATIQRGRYGRIAITYVEWAGDLFQTTLVDWTEVSDEASAEAFARAVAEPPVRRAMWTSISTVIDYAVASFDNNGFGAHRKVIDISGDGPNNSGGYAPSARDRAVAKGVTINGLPIINNRPGPFGFVPMPNLDLYYEDCVVGGFGAFVIVANGFQDFARAVRRKMILEIAAEVPARPLLHLA
;
A
#
# COMPACT_ATOMS: atom_id res chain seq x y z
N MET A 1 88.29 -24.77 63.33
CA MET A 1 86.97 -24.96 63.94
C MET A 1 86.02 -23.98 63.26
N LEU A 2 85.16 -24.54 62.48
CA LEU A 2 83.77 -24.13 62.19
C LEU A 2 83.47 -22.61 61.97
N GLY A 3 83.17 -22.25 60.75
CA GLY A 3 82.52 -20.98 60.36
C GLY A 3 81.58 -21.22 59.20
N ARG A 4 80.28 -21.00 59.40
CA ARG A 4 79.20 -21.24 58.43
C ARG A 4 78.97 -20.01 57.52
N SER A 5 78.99 -20.29 56.24
CA SER A 5 78.51 -19.36 55.21
C SER A 5 77.01 -19.29 55.19
N LEU A 6 76.43 -18.09 55.06
CA LEU A 6 75.02 -17.87 54.74
C LEU A 6 74.94 -17.28 53.30
N PHE A 7 74.34 -18.03 52.40
CA PHE A 7 73.94 -17.55 51.09
C PHE A 7 72.55 -16.88 51.20
N GLY A 8 72.50 -15.60 50.82
CA GLY A 8 71.23 -14.88 50.65
C GLY A 8 70.68 -15.07 49.23
N LEU A 9 69.52 -15.60 49.11
CA LEU A 9 68.74 -15.68 47.86
C LEU A 9 68.02 -14.35 47.61
N LEU A 10 68.38 -13.66 46.53
CA LEU A 10 67.60 -12.58 45.97
C LEU A 10 66.48 -13.13 45.10
N SER A 11 65.24 -12.92 45.49
CA SER A 11 64.08 -13.27 44.65
C SER A 11 63.72 -12.06 43.79
N LEU A 12 63.92 -12.21 42.47
CA LEU A 12 63.34 -11.30 41.46
C LEU A 12 61.87 -11.62 41.27
N SER A 13 61.00 -10.73 41.70
CA SER A 13 59.59 -10.77 41.33
C SER A 13 59.38 -10.01 40.02
N SER A 14 59.11 -10.74 38.96
CA SER A 14 58.72 -10.22 37.64
C SER A 14 57.24 -9.83 37.68
N ALA A 15 56.93 -8.54 37.72
CA ALA A 15 55.59 -8.06 37.49
C ALA A 15 55.26 -8.02 35.99
N LEU A 16 54.33 -8.85 35.56
CA LEU A 16 53.72 -8.79 34.20
C LEU A 16 52.76 -7.58 34.14
N PRO A 17 52.84 -6.73 33.12
CA PRO A 17 51.82 -5.71 32.90
C PRO A 17 50.59 -6.35 32.26
N VAL A 18 49.45 -6.31 32.96
CA VAL A 18 48.11 -6.67 32.41
C VAL A 18 47.70 -5.53 31.51
N ALA A 19 47.79 -5.72 30.20
CA ALA A 19 47.25 -4.82 29.20
C ALA A 19 45.71 -4.95 29.20
N LEU A 20 45.00 -4.00 29.78
CA LEU A 20 43.56 -3.90 29.74
C LEU A 20 43.12 -3.38 28.36
N SER A 21 42.81 -4.31 27.44
CA SER A 21 42.25 -3.99 26.14
C SER A 21 40.81 -3.51 26.28
N LEU A 22 40.60 -2.18 26.17
CA LEU A 22 39.27 -1.56 26.15
C LEU A 22 38.63 -1.84 24.79
N PHE A 23 37.76 -2.84 24.73
CA PHE A 23 36.91 -3.09 23.57
C PHE A 23 35.80 -2.03 23.55
N ILE A 24 35.97 -1.01 22.72
CA ILE A 24 34.91 -0.05 22.41
C ILE A 24 33.91 -0.76 21.48
N PHE A 25 32.78 -1.23 22.01
CA PHE A 25 31.64 -1.65 21.22
C PHE A 25 31.00 -0.40 20.62
N ILE A 26 31.30 -0.12 19.36
CA ILE A 26 30.55 0.88 18.58
C ILE A 26 29.20 0.24 18.27
N PHE A 27 28.17 0.55 19.08
CA PHE A 27 26.79 0.29 18.72
C PHE A 27 26.48 1.21 17.52
N ALA A 28 26.51 0.64 16.31
CA ALA A 28 25.91 1.29 15.15
C ALA A 28 24.41 1.36 15.43
N SER A 29 23.93 2.57 15.81
CA SER A 29 22.49 2.84 15.84
C SER A 29 21.95 2.55 14.43
N PRO A 30 20.85 1.78 14.27
CA PRO A 30 20.21 1.66 12.98
C PRO A 30 19.85 3.08 12.53
N GLY A 31 20.51 3.55 11.49
CA GLY A 31 20.20 4.84 10.88
C GLY A 31 18.74 4.77 10.43
N ILE A 32 17.88 5.65 10.94
CA ILE A 32 16.53 5.83 10.41
C ILE A 32 16.76 6.30 8.98
N SER A 33 16.59 5.39 8.01
CA SER A 33 16.60 5.76 6.60
C SER A 33 15.46 6.76 6.40
N ALA A 34 15.79 7.96 5.91
CA ALA A 34 14.74 8.92 5.59
C ALA A 34 13.84 8.33 4.50
N ASP A 35 12.53 8.47 4.67
CA ASP A 35 11.55 7.99 3.71
C ASP A 35 11.84 8.50 2.30
N ARG A 36 11.79 7.61 1.32
CA ARG A 36 12.00 7.94 -0.08
C ARG A 36 10.84 8.80 -0.59
N LYS A 37 11.12 10.02 -1.02
CA LYS A 37 10.09 10.96 -1.48
C LYS A 37 9.48 10.51 -2.81
N VAL A 38 8.15 10.45 -2.83
CA VAL A 38 7.32 10.11 -4.00
C VAL A 38 6.18 11.12 -4.13
N ASP A 39 5.55 11.18 -5.31
CA ASP A 39 4.44 12.11 -5.58
C ASP A 39 3.12 11.62 -4.96
N LEU A 40 2.98 10.30 -4.86
CA LEU A 40 1.78 9.63 -4.38
C LEU A 40 2.15 8.29 -3.74
N GLU A 41 1.52 7.95 -2.63
CA GLU A 41 1.41 6.59 -2.12
C GLU A 41 0.01 6.07 -2.47
N LEU A 42 -0.08 4.98 -3.25
CA LEU A 42 -1.32 4.44 -3.80
C LEU A 42 -1.51 2.97 -3.41
N VAL A 43 -2.60 2.68 -2.70
CA VAL A 43 -3.06 1.31 -2.47
C VAL A 43 -4.10 0.95 -3.53
N LEU A 44 -3.84 -0.07 -4.34
CA LEU A 44 -4.83 -0.68 -5.22
C LEU A 44 -5.50 -1.83 -4.46
N ALA A 45 -6.73 -1.63 -4.00
CA ALA A 45 -7.50 -2.60 -3.25
C ALA A 45 -8.54 -3.27 -4.16
N ALA A 46 -8.25 -4.49 -4.62
CA ALA A 46 -9.07 -5.26 -5.53
C ALA A 46 -9.94 -6.27 -4.78
N ASP A 47 -11.24 -6.19 -4.97
CA ASP A 47 -12.22 -7.15 -4.44
C ASP A 47 -12.03 -8.52 -5.11
N ILE A 48 -11.99 -9.58 -4.32
CA ILE A 48 -12.01 -10.97 -4.77
C ILE A 48 -13.17 -11.74 -4.13
N SER A 49 -14.22 -11.04 -3.74
CA SER A 49 -15.40 -11.62 -3.09
C SER A 49 -16.17 -12.59 -3.99
N GLY A 50 -17.02 -13.40 -3.37
CA GLY A 50 -17.73 -14.50 -4.04
C GLY A 50 -18.83 -14.07 -4.99
N SER A 51 -19.15 -12.77 -5.08
CA SER A 51 -20.09 -12.21 -6.08
C SER A 51 -19.57 -12.31 -7.50
N MET A 52 -18.24 -12.21 -7.69
CA MET A 52 -17.59 -12.40 -8.98
C MET A 52 -17.37 -13.88 -9.29
N ASP A 53 -17.42 -14.25 -10.57
CA ASP A 53 -16.94 -15.53 -11.05
C ASP A 53 -15.41 -15.51 -11.29
N GLN A 54 -14.85 -16.66 -11.71
CA GLN A 54 -13.40 -16.77 -11.94
C GLN A 54 -12.93 -15.92 -13.12
N GLU A 55 -13.73 -15.82 -14.16
CA GLU A 55 -13.41 -15.02 -15.35
C GLU A 55 -13.41 -13.52 -15.00
N GLU A 56 -14.39 -13.07 -14.24
CA GLU A 56 -14.52 -11.69 -13.76
C GLU A 56 -13.33 -11.28 -12.87
N ALA A 57 -12.91 -12.15 -11.96
CA ALA A 57 -11.72 -11.92 -11.14
C ALA A 57 -10.43 -11.84 -11.98
N VAL A 58 -10.29 -12.64 -13.03
CA VAL A 58 -9.18 -12.55 -13.99
C VAL A 58 -9.24 -11.26 -14.79
N LEU A 59 -10.42 -10.85 -15.26
CA LEU A 59 -10.60 -9.58 -15.99
C LEU A 59 -10.23 -8.37 -15.14
N GLN A 60 -10.65 -8.35 -13.87
CA GLN A 60 -10.30 -7.29 -12.94
C GLN A 60 -8.78 -7.19 -12.75
N ARG A 61 -8.11 -8.29 -12.40
CA ARG A 61 -6.66 -8.30 -12.21
C ARG A 61 -5.91 -7.89 -13.48
N THR A 62 -6.32 -8.42 -14.63
CA THR A 62 -5.76 -8.07 -15.95
C THR A 62 -5.94 -6.58 -16.26
N GLY A 63 -7.05 -6.00 -15.85
CA GLY A 63 -7.32 -4.57 -15.99
C GLY A 63 -6.29 -3.72 -15.25
N PHE A 64 -5.95 -4.03 -14.00
CA PHE A 64 -4.89 -3.35 -13.23
C PHE A 64 -3.52 -3.52 -13.89
N ILE A 65 -3.17 -4.75 -14.29
CA ILE A 65 -1.92 -5.06 -14.99
C ILE A 65 -1.76 -4.21 -16.26
N ASN A 66 -2.81 -4.13 -17.08
CA ASN A 66 -2.78 -3.36 -18.32
C ASN A 66 -2.76 -1.85 -18.06
N ALA A 67 -3.43 -1.38 -17.01
CA ALA A 67 -3.47 0.04 -16.67
C ALA A 67 -2.08 0.55 -16.26
N ILE A 68 -1.38 -0.15 -15.37
CA ILE A 68 -0.06 0.32 -14.89
C ILE A 68 1.00 0.30 -16.00
N ARG A 69 0.89 -0.61 -16.97
CA ARG A 69 1.77 -0.69 -18.15
C ARG A 69 1.48 0.38 -19.20
N HIS A 70 0.34 1.07 -19.10
CA HIS A 70 -0.10 1.97 -20.16
C HIS A 70 0.79 3.22 -20.21
N SER A 71 1.22 3.60 -21.42
CA SER A 71 2.12 4.74 -21.63
C SER A 71 1.60 6.06 -21.07
N GLU A 72 0.27 6.29 -21.10
CA GLU A 72 -0.35 7.48 -20.50
C GLU A 72 -0.21 7.51 -18.97
N VAL A 73 -0.30 6.35 -18.30
CA VAL A 73 -0.11 6.24 -16.84
C VAL A 73 1.35 6.53 -16.51
N ILE A 74 2.28 5.90 -17.22
CA ILE A 74 3.72 6.11 -17.03
C ILE A 74 4.09 7.59 -17.28
N ALA A 75 3.61 8.17 -18.38
CA ALA A 75 3.84 9.59 -18.69
C ALA A 75 3.23 10.52 -17.62
N THR A 76 2.12 10.13 -16.99
CA THR A 76 1.51 10.90 -15.90
C THR A 76 2.36 10.82 -14.64
N ILE A 77 2.88 9.65 -14.28
CA ILE A 77 3.84 9.49 -13.18
C ILE A 77 5.06 10.39 -13.39
N GLN A 78 5.65 10.33 -14.57
CA GLN A 78 6.89 11.08 -14.89
C GLN A 78 6.73 12.60 -14.88
N ARG A 79 5.51 13.11 -15.03
CA ARG A 79 5.19 14.55 -14.90
C ARG A 79 5.12 15.04 -13.47
N GLY A 80 5.07 14.16 -12.48
CA GLY A 80 5.08 14.51 -11.08
C GLY A 80 6.36 15.22 -10.65
N ARG A 81 6.34 15.85 -9.49
CA ARG A 81 7.50 16.58 -8.92
C ARG A 81 8.72 15.70 -8.74
N TYR A 82 8.50 14.46 -8.28
CA TYR A 82 9.55 13.46 -8.10
C TYR A 82 9.63 12.48 -9.26
N GLY A 83 8.64 12.50 -10.16
CA GLY A 83 8.52 11.60 -11.31
C GLY A 83 8.37 10.14 -10.92
N ARG A 84 7.82 9.87 -9.73
CA ARG A 84 7.64 8.52 -9.19
C ARG A 84 6.51 8.44 -8.19
N ILE A 85 5.89 7.27 -8.10
CA ILE A 85 4.88 6.93 -7.09
C ILE A 85 5.33 5.69 -6.31
N ALA A 86 4.83 5.51 -5.10
CA ALA A 86 4.84 4.23 -4.40
C ALA A 86 3.47 3.59 -4.54
N ILE A 87 3.43 2.32 -4.90
CA ILE A 87 2.20 1.58 -5.16
C ILE A 87 2.24 0.19 -4.51
N THR A 88 1.12 -0.27 -4.01
CA THR A 88 0.94 -1.63 -3.48
C THR A 88 -0.35 -2.22 -4.02
N TYR A 89 -0.43 -3.55 -4.12
CA TYR A 89 -1.62 -4.25 -4.58
C TYR A 89 -2.14 -5.19 -3.50
N VAL A 90 -3.38 -4.97 -3.08
CA VAL A 90 -4.06 -5.69 -2.00
C VAL A 90 -5.29 -6.37 -2.57
N GLU A 91 -5.42 -7.68 -2.34
CA GLU A 91 -6.66 -8.41 -2.57
C GLU A 91 -7.44 -8.55 -1.26
N TRP A 92 -8.76 -8.36 -1.34
CA TRP A 92 -9.63 -8.37 -0.17
C TRP A 92 -10.99 -9.00 -0.45
N ALA A 93 -11.63 -9.49 0.61
CA ALA A 93 -13.00 -10.03 0.59
C ALA A 93 -13.68 -9.75 1.94
N GLY A 94 -14.10 -10.76 2.69
CA GLY A 94 -14.68 -10.62 4.02
C GLY A 94 -13.70 -10.03 5.05
N ASP A 95 -14.18 -9.84 6.27
CA ASP A 95 -13.46 -9.17 7.36
C ASP A 95 -12.17 -9.87 7.82
N LEU A 96 -11.99 -11.14 7.48
CA LEU A 96 -10.78 -11.92 7.80
C LEU A 96 -9.85 -12.12 6.60
N PHE A 97 -10.12 -11.50 5.47
CA PHE A 97 -9.36 -11.72 4.24
C PHE A 97 -8.89 -10.41 3.60
N GLN A 98 -7.72 -9.95 3.96
CA GLN A 98 -6.95 -8.91 3.31
C GLN A 98 -5.52 -9.42 3.12
N THR A 99 -5.02 -9.35 1.90
CA THR A 99 -3.69 -9.86 1.57
C THR A 99 -2.97 -8.89 0.66
N THR A 100 -1.82 -8.40 1.10
CA THR A 100 -0.90 -7.68 0.22
C THR A 100 -0.28 -8.69 -0.74
N LEU A 101 -0.61 -8.58 -2.01
CA LEU A 101 -0.10 -9.44 -3.06
C LEU A 101 1.24 -8.92 -3.60
N VAL A 102 1.37 -7.61 -3.69
CA VAL A 102 2.62 -6.93 -4.04
C VAL A 102 2.88 -5.85 -3.01
N ASP A 103 3.99 -5.95 -2.30
CA ASP A 103 4.43 -4.96 -1.32
C ASP A 103 4.69 -3.59 -1.96
N TRP A 104 4.82 -2.57 -1.12
CA TRP A 104 5.12 -1.22 -1.55
C TRP A 104 6.32 -1.18 -2.50
N THR A 105 6.09 -0.72 -3.71
CA THR A 105 7.05 -0.71 -4.81
C THR A 105 7.06 0.66 -5.48
N GLU A 106 8.23 1.17 -5.81
CA GLU A 106 8.36 2.40 -6.60
C GLU A 106 8.10 2.11 -8.07
N VAL A 107 7.29 2.97 -8.70
CA VAL A 107 7.09 3.00 -10.15
C VAL A 107 7.42 4.40 -10.67
N SER A 108 8.33 4.47 -11.66
CA SER A 108 8.81 5.72 -12.25
C SER A 108 9.01 5.65 -13.77
N ASP A 109 8.99 4.44 -14.34
CA ASP A 109 9.26 4.19 -15.75
C ASP A 109 8.61 2.88 -16.24
N GLU A 110 8.79 2.56 -17.51
CA GLU A 110 8.26 1.33 -18.12
C GLU A 110 8.81 0.07 -17.47
N ALA A 111 10.08 0.06 -17.07
CA ALA A 111 10.70 -1.13 -16.50
C ALA A 111 10.15 -1.43 -15.10
N SER A 112 9.99 -0.43 -14.25
CA SER A 112 9.40 -0.54 -12.92
C SER A 112 7.90 -0.86 -12.98
N ALA A 113 7.16 -0.26 -13.93
CA ALA A 113 5.75 -0.58 -14.20
C ALA A 113 5.57 -2.03 -14.65
N GLU A 114 6.44 -2.52 -15.54
CA GLU A 114 6.45 -3.92 -15.98
C GLU A 114 6.80 -4.88 -14.84
N ALA A 115 7.74 -4.52 -13.98
CA ALA A 115 8.11 -5.34 -12.82
C ALA A 115 6.93 -5.48 -11.84
N PHE A 116 6.25 -4.35 -11.51
CA PHE A 116 5.05 -4.36 -10.68
C PHE A 116 3.93 -5.20 -11.31
N ALA A 117 3.65 -5.00 -12.60
CA ALA A 117 2.62 -5.72 -13.33
C ALA A 117 2.86 -7.24 -13.35
N ARG A 118 4.12 -7.68 -13.49
CA ARG A 118 4.48 -9.11 -13.39
C ARG A 118 4.26 -9.65 -11.97
N ALA A 119 4.64 -8.90 -10.94
CA ALA A 119 4.42 -9.30 -9.56
C ALA A 119 2.92 -9.45 -9.24
N VAL A 120 2.05 -8.61 -9.80
CA VAL A 120 0.58 -8.76 -9.71
C VAL A 120 0.08 -9.99 -10.47
N ALA A 121 0.70 -10.33 -11.61
CA ALA A 121 0.28 -11.44 -12.47
C ALA A 121 0.68 -12.82 -11.94
N GLU A 122 1.80 -12.92 -11.21
CA GLU A 122 2.44 -14.19 -10.81
C GLU A 122 1.57 -15.05 -9.88
N PRO A 123 0.96 -14.54 -8.80
CA PRO A 123 0.16 -15.37 -7.91
C PRO A 123 -1.14 -15.85 -8.56
N PRO A 124 -1.63 -17.05 -8.23
CA PRO A 124 -2.90 -17.54 -8.76
C PRO A 124 -4.06 -16.62 -8.36
N VAL A 125 -5.03 -16.45 -9.27
CA VAL A 125 -6.27 -15.71 -8.96
C VAL A 125 -7.09 -16.54 -7.96
N ARG A 126 -7.40 -15.92 -6.82
CA ARG A 126 -8.19 -16.50 -5.72
C ARG A 126 -9.54 -15.82 -5.64
N ARG A 127 -10.44 -16.46 -4.92
CA ARG A 127 -11.75 -15.92 -4.54
C ARG A 127 -12.01 -16.27 -3.08
N ALA A 128 -12.69 -15.38 -2.37
CA ALA A 128 -13.06 -15.59 -0.97
C ALA A 128 -14.52 -15.17 -0.74
N MET A 129 -15.06 -15.49 0.43
CA MET A 129 -16.45 -15.17 0.77
C MET A 129 -16.56 -13.80 1.43
N TRP A 130 -17.72 -13.18 1.26
CA TRP A 130 -18.09 -11.90 1.88
C TRP A 130 -17.34 -10.69 1.31
N THR A 131 -17.81 -9.49 1.66
CA THR A 131 -17.31 -8.20 1.17
C THR A 131 -17.15 -7.25 2.36
N SER A 132 -15.92 -6.94 2.76
CA SER A 132 -15.62 -6.04 3.88
C SER A 132 -14.81 -4.83 3.43
N ILE A 133 -15.51 -3.85 2.88
CA ILE A 133 -14.92 -2.54 2.52
C ILE A 133 -14.35 -1.86 3.76
N SER A 134 -15.05 -1.95 4.89
CA SER A 134 -14.60 -1.36 6.15
C SER A 134 -13.23 -1.88 6.60
N THR A 135 -13.00 -3.20 6.51
CA THR A 135 -11.76 -3.80 6.97
C THR A 135 -10.61 -3.54 6.01
N VAL A 136 -10.85 -3.57 4.68
CA VAL A 136 -9.77 -3.23 3.74
C VAL A 136 -9.36 -1.77 3.84
N ILE A 137 -10.26 -0.84 4.16
CA ILE A 137 -9.90 0.56 4.43
C ILE A 137 -8.95 0.62 5.63
N ASP A 138 -9.30 0.00 6.77
CA ASP A 138 -8.45 0.01 7.96
C ASP A 138 -7.10 -0.67 7.70
N TYR A 139 -7.08 -1.79 6.97
CA TYR A 139 -5.86 -2.49 6.54
C TYR A 139 -4.97 -1.62 5.67
N ALA A 140 -5.54 -0.98 4.65
CA ALA A 140 -4.82 -0.09 3.74
C ALA A 140 -4.26 1.14 4.47
N VAL A 141 -5.01 1.73 5.39
CA VAL A 141 -4.54 2.85 6.21
C VAL A 141 -3.32 2.46 7.04
N ALA A 142 -3.32 1.26 7.64
CA ALA A 142 -2.19 0.77 8.42
C ALA A 142 -0.94 0.51 7.55
N SER A 143 -1.11 0.16 6.28
CA SER A 143 0.00 -0.12 5.37
C SER A 143 0.81 1.12 4.95
N PHE A 144 0.30 2.33 5.18
CA PHE A 144 1.05 3.56 4.93
C PHE A 144 2.13 3.83 5.99
N ASP A 145 2.08 3.15 7.12
CA ASP A 145 3.04 3.35 8.20
C ASP A 145 4.30 2.50 7.95
N ASN A 146 5.48 3.11 8.05
CA ASN A 146 6.78 2.44 7.94
C ASN A 146 7.01 1.68 6.62
N ASN A 147 6.41 2.13 5.52
CA ASN A 147 6.56 1.50 4.21
C ASN A 147 7.83 1.93 3.44
N GLY A 148 8.64 2.83 4.01
CA GLY A 148 9.88 3.34 3.42
C GLY A 148 9.68 4.49 2.43
N PHE A 149 8.44 4.94 2.21
CA PHE A 149 8.08 6.04 1.32
C PHE A 149 7.43 7.20 2.07
N GLY A 150 7.51 8.41 1.48
CA GLY A 150 6.88 9.59 2.04
C GLY A 150 6.28 10.47 0.95
N ALA A 151 4.96 10.49 0.86
CA ALA A 151 4.20 11.39 0.00
C ALA A 151 3.32 12.35 0.81
N HIS A 152 2.98 13.49 0.19
CA HIS A 152 1.93 14.37 0.73
C HIS A 152 0.52 13.81 0.47
N ARG A 153 0.39 12.94 -0.51
CA ARG A 153 -0.86 12.33 -0.93
C ARG A 153 -0.83 10.84 -0.67
N LYS A 154 -1.82 10.36 0.10
CA LYS A 154 -2.06 8.95 0.38
C LYS A 154 -3.45 8.61 -0.14
N VAL A 155 -3.53 7.67 -1.08
CA VAL A 155 -4.77 7.32 -1.76
C VAL A 155 -5.02 5.81 -1.65
N ILE A 156 -6.27 5.45 -1.37
CA ILE A 156 -6.78 4.08 -1.46
C ILE A 156 -7.75 4.03 -2.64
N ASP A 157 -7.45 3.20 -3.63
CA ASP A 157 -8.33 2.84 -4.74
C ASP A 157 -9.08 1.56 -4.37
N ILE A 158 -10.40 1.66 -4.15
CA ILE A 158 -11.24 0.50 -3.83
C ILE A 158 -12.07 0.11 -5.05
N SER A 159 -11.85 -1.08 -5.60
CA SER A 159 -12.66 -1.66 -6.65
C SER A 159 -13.44 -2.87 -6.14
N GLY A 160 -14.71 -2.99 -6.53
CA GLY A 160 -15.57 -4.12 -6.17
C GLY A 160 -16.95 -4.05 -6.83
N ASP A 161 -17.67 -5.18 -6.82
CA ASP A 161 -18.98 -5.35 -7.46
C ASP A 161 -20.15 -5.43 -6.45
N GLY A 162 -19.90 -5.16 -5.16
CA GLY A 162 -20.92 -5.26 -4.12
C GLY A 162 -20.75 -4.27 -2.96
N PRO A 163 -21.78 -4.13 -2.12
CA PRO A 163 -21.74 -3.34 -0.92
C PRO A 163 -21.00 -4.08 0.20
N ASN A 164 -20.61 -3.34 1.24
CA ASN A 164 -20.09 -3.94 2.47
C ASN A 164 -21.15 -4.83 3.14
N ASN A 165 -20.86 -6.10 3.32
CA ASN A 165 -21.77 -7.08 3.94
C ASN A 165 -21.12 -7.88 5.08
N SER A 166 -19.88 -7.57 5.45
CA SER A 166 -19.11 -8.19 6.52
C SER A 166 -18.25 -7.13 7.22
N GLY A 167 -17.86 -7.41 8.44
CA GLY A 167 -17.05 -6.49 9.26
C GLY A 167 -17.81 -5.30 9.79
N GLY A 168 -17.12 -4.17 9.92
CA GLY A 168 -17.66 -2.93 10.48
C GLY A 168 -18.48 -2.11 9.47
N TYR A 169 -18.90 -0.93 9.88
CA TYR A 169 -19.65 0.02 9.04
C TYR A 169 -18.68 0.79 8.13
N ALA A 170 -18.87 0.70 6.79
CA ALA A 170 -17.95 1.29 5.82
C ALA A 170 -17.77 2.82 5.96
N PRO A 171 -18.82 3.63 6.15
CA PRO A 171 -18.66 5.07 6.40
C PRO A 171 -17.79 5.39 7.63
N SER A 172 -17.87 4.59 8.69
CA SER A 172 -17.04 4.83 9.87
C SER A 172 -15.55 4.55 9.58
N ALA A 173 -15.23 3.54 8.78
CA ALA A 173 -13.86 3.27 8.35
C ALA A 173 -13.34 4.37 7.43
N ARG A 174 -14.15 4.79 6.46
CA ARG A 174 -13.87 5.94 5.59
C ARG A 174 -13.54 7.19 6.42
N ASP A 175 -14.38 7.54 7.38
CA ASP A 175 -14.21 8.75 8.19
C ASP A 175 -12.92 8.70 9.02
N ARG A 176 -12.56 7.52 9.55
CA ARG A 176 -11.26 7.32 10.22
C ARG A 176 -10.06 7.52 9.28
N ALA A 177 -10.15 7.02 8.05
CA ALA A 177 -9.10 7.19 7.04
C ALA A 177 -8.95 8.67 6.64
N VAL A 178 -10.07 9.36 6.40
CA VAL A 178 -10.10 10.78 6.06
C VAL A 178 -9.53 11.64 7.19
N ALA A 179 -9.83 11.32 8.45
CA ALA A 179 -9.26 12.00 9.61
C ALA A 179 -7.73 11.87 9.70
N LYS A 180 -7.15 10.83 9.09
CA LYS A 180 -5.70 10.64 8.95
C LYS A 180 -5.12 11.27 7.67
N GLY A 181 -5.91 12.01 6.90
CA GLY A 181 -5.48 12.65 5.66
C GLY A 181 -5.42 11.73 4.45
N VAL A 182 -6.01 10.55 4.52
CA VAL A 182 -6.09 9.60 3.40
C VAL A 182 -7.31 9.90 2.54
N THR A 183 -7.14 9.89 1.22
CA THR A 183 -8.23 9.98 0.25
C THR A 183 -8.63 8.57 -0.19
N ILE A 184 -9.92 8.30 -0.26
CA ILE A 184 -10.46 7.03 -0.76
C ILE A 184 -11.24 7.30 -2.03
N ASN A 185 -10.85 6.68 -3.14
CA ASN A 185 -11.56 6.70 -4.41
C ASN A 185 -12.22 5.34 -4.67
N GLY A 186 -13.34 5.38 -5.38
CA GLY A 186 -14.13 4.19 -5.68
C GLY A 186 -14.13 3.80 -7.15
N LEU A 187 -14.12 2.50 -7.40
CA LEU A 187 -14.33 1.90 -8.71
C LEU A 187 -15.40 0.80 -8.59
N PRO A 188 -16.69 1.17 -8.44
CA PRO A 188 -17.77 0.20 -8.48
C PRO A 188 -17.88 -0.45 -9.86
N ILE A 189 -18.02 -1.77 -9.88
CA ILE A 189 -18.23 -2.56 -11.10
C ILE A 189 -19.72 -2.87 -11.17
N ILE A 190 -20.43 -2.19 -12.06
CA ILE A 190 -21.87 -2.41 -12.25
C ILE A 190 -22.07 -3.59 -13.20
N ASN A 191 -22.44 -4.72 -12.63
CA ASN A 191 -22.74 -5.93 -13.36
C ASN A 191 -24.21 -6.31 -13.16
N ASN A 192 -24.97 -6.38 -14.24
CA ASN A 192 -26.40 -6.73 -14.20
C ASN A 192 -26.66 -8.24 -14.26
N ARG A 193 -25.63 -9.08 -14.31
CA ARG A 193 -25.77 -10.54 -14.29
C ARG A 193 -25.81 -11.06 -12.85
N PRO A 194 -26.71 -12.00 -12.54
CA PRO A 194 -26.64 -12.68 -11.24
C PRO A 194 -25.26 -13.31 -11.06
N GLY A 195 -24.66 -13.05 -9.91
CA GLY A 195 -23.38 -13.65 -9.55
C GLY A 195 -23.50 -15.14 -9.24
N PRO A 196 -22.37 -15.82 -9.00
CA PRO A 196 -22.36 -17.19 -8.51
C PRO A 196 -23.25 -17.35 -7.28
N PHE A 197 -23.85 -18.52 -7.12
CA PHE A 197 -24.76 -18.83 -5.99
C PHE A 197 -26.04 -17.98 -5.89
N GLY A 198 -26.44 -17.30 -6.99
CA GLY A 198 -27.66 -16.51 -7.05
C GLY A 198 -27.54 -15.15 -6.36
N PHE A 199 -26.34 -14.64 -6.15
CA PHE A 199 -26.15 -13.25 -5.69
C PHE A 199 -26.79 -12.28 -6.68
N VAL A 200 -27.70 -11.44 -6.18
CA VAL A 200 -28.32 -10.37 -6.96
C VAL A 200 -27.46 -9.13 -6.84
N PRO A 201 -27.00 -8.54 -7.96
CA PRO A 201 -26.24 -7.29 -7.92
C PRO A 201 -27.01 -6.17 -7.21
N MET A 202 -26.31 -5.36 -6.44
CA MET A 202 -26.90 -4.19 -5.81
C MET A 202 -27.25 -3.14 -6.88
N PRO A 203 -28.52 -2.69 -6.97
CA PRO A 203 -28.85 -1.57 -7.84
C PRO A 203 -28.22 -0.28 -7.30
N ASN A 204 -27.80 0.62 -8.20
CA ASN A 204 -27.17 1.90 -7.84
C ASN A 204 -25.94 1.74 -6.92
N LEU A 205 -25.09 0.78 -7.21
CA LEU A 205 -23.85 0.55 -6.47
C LEU A 205 -22.92 1.77 -6.52
N ASP A 206 -22.95 2.53 -7.60
CA ASP A 206 -22.27 3.81 -7.74
C ASP A 206 -22.66 4.83 -6.67
N LEU A 207 -23.95 4.99 -6.41
CA LEU A 207 -24.45 5.87 -5.33
C LEU A 207 -24.03 5.35 -3.95
N TYR A 208 -24.03 4.03 -3.75
CA TYR A 208 -23.51 3.45 -2.51
C TYR A 208 -22.04 3.79 -2.29
N TYR A 209 -21.22 3.73 -3.37
CA TYR A 209 -19.81 4.10 -3.28
C TYR A 209 -19.65 5.59 -2.99
N GLU A 210 -20.43 6.47 -3.64
CA GLU A 210 -20.43 7.91 -3.40
C GLU A 210 -20.79 8.24 -1.94
N ASP A 211 -21.84 7.63 -1.41
CA ASP A 211 -22.35 7.96 -0.08
C ASP A 211 -21.58 7.29 1.07
N CYS A 212 -21.11 6.06 0.85
CA CYS A 212 -20.62 5.19 1.93
C CYS A 212 -19.13 4.86 1.88
N VAL A 213 -18.48 4.93 0.71
CA VAL A 213 -17.12 4.42 0.53
C VAL A 213 -16.11 5.53 0.31
N VAL A 214 -16.35 6.42 -0.66
CA VAL A 214 -15.38 7.45 -1.02
C VAL A 214 -15.37 8.61 -0.02
N GLY A 215 -14.20 9.22 0.14
CA GLY A 215 -14.04 10.34 1.06
C GLY A 215 -12.63 10.91 1.04
N GLY A 216 -12.49 12.11 1.61
CA GLY A 216 -11.24 12.84 1.60
C GLY A 216 -11.17 13.90 0.51
N PHE A 217 -10.05 14.61 0.47
CA PHE A 217 -9.89 15.72 -0.45
C PHE A 217 -9.82 15.25 -1.91
N GLY A 218 -10.73 15.76 -2.75
CA GLY A 218 -10.79 15.42 -4.18
C GLY A 218 -11.19 13.98 -4.46
N ALA A 219 -11.81 13.28 -3.50
CA ALA A 219 -12.32 11.93 -3.70
C ALA A 219 -13.36 11.86 -4.82
N PHE A 220 -13.35 10.76 -5.57
CA PHE A 220 -14.24 10.57 -6.70
C PHE A 220 -14.57 9.10 -6.95
N VAL A 221 -15.62 8.87 -7.74
CA VAL A 221 -16.02 7.56 -8.23
C VAL A 221 -15.82 7.49 -9.75
N ILE A 222 -15.27 6.40 -10.25
CA ILE A 222 -15.28 6.00 -11.65
C ILE A 222 -16.02 4.68 -11.77
N VAL A 223 -17.08 4.65 -12.54
CA VAL A 223 -17.89 3.45 -12.75
C VAL A 223 -17.29 2.60 -13.87
N ALA A 224 -17.14 1.31 -13.62
CA ALA A 224 -16.93 0.30 -14.67
C ALA A 224 -18.29 -0.33 -15.02
N ASN A 225 -18.69 -0.20 -16.29
CA ASN A 225 -19.93 -0.80 -16.78
C ASN A 225 -19.67 -2.27 -17.17
N GLY A 226 -19.62 -3.15 -16.17
CA GLY A 226 -19.23 -4.54 -16.28
C GLY A 226 -17.71 -4.73 -16.35
N PHE A 227 -17.29 -5.98 -16.19
CA PHE A 227 -15.86 -6.35 -16.18
C PHE A 227 -15.16 -6.11 -17.52
N GLN A 228 -15.88 -6.09 -18.65
CA GLN A 228 -15.32 -5.79 -19.98
C GLN A 228 -14.86 -4.33 -20.08
N ASP A 229 -15.48 -3.42 -19.32
CA ASP A 229 -15.12 -2.01 -19.27
C ASP A 229 -14.04 -1.70 -18.23
N PHE A 230 -13.72 -2.66 -17.35
CA PHE A 230 -12.86 -2.44 -16.18
C PHE A 230 -11.48 -1.89 -16.54
N ALA A 231 -10.81 -2.46 -17.54
CA ALA A 231 -9.48 -2.02 -17.96
C ALA A 231 -9.44 -0.54 -18.38
N ARG A 232 -10.52 -0.04 -19.04
CA ARG A 232 -10.66 1.36 -19.42
C ARG A 232 -10.92 2.24 -18.18
N ALA A 233 -11.81 1.79 -17.32
CA ALA A 233 -12.21 2.52 -16.12
C ALA A 233 -11.04 2.68 -15.14
N VAL A 234 -10.31 1.59 -14.84
CA VAL A 234 -9.15 1.64 -13.92
C VAL A 234 -8.01 2.49 -14.49
N ARG A 235 -7.72 2.39 -15.79
CA ARG A 235 -6.72 3.26 -16.42
C ARG A 235 -7.07 4.74 -16.25
N ARG A 236 -8.32 5.13 -16.57
CA ARG A 236 -8.79 6.50 -16.40
C ARG A 236 -8.68 6.95 -14.94
N LYS A 237 -9.10 6.10 -14.01
CA LYS A 237 -9.05 6.37 -12.58
C LYS A 237 -7.62 6.60 -12.11
N MET A 238 -6.71 5.70 -12.47
CA MET A 238 -5.28 5.78 -12.10
C MET A 238 -4.63 7.07 -12.63
N ILE A 239 -4.94 7.48 -13.87
CA ILE A 239 -4.46 8.76 -14.41
C ILE A 239 -4.95 9.95 -13.56
N LEU A 240 -6.22 9.97 -13.18
CA LEU A 240 -6.78 11.03 -12.34
C LEU A 240 -6.17 11.06 -10.94
N GLU A 241 -5.95 9.91 -10.33
CA GLU A 241 -5.31 9.78 -9.02
C GLU A 241 -3.87 10.30 -9.03
N ILE A 242 -3.11 9.95 -10.06
CA ILE A 242 -1.71 10.37 -10.19
C ILE A 242 -1.62 11.86 -10.52
N ALA A 243 -2.44 12.35 -11.43
CA ALA A 243 -2.41 13.74 -11.92
C ALA A 243 -2.98 14.76 -10.92
N ALA A 244 -3.74 14.34 -9.89
CA ALA A 244 -4.33 15.28 -8.95
C ALA A 244 -3.25 16.10 -8.24
N GLU A 245 -3.39 17.42 -8.26
CA GLU A 245 -2.47 18.32 -7.57
C GLU A 245 -2.80 18.45 -6.09
N VAL A 246 -1.76 18.62 -5.26
CA VAL A 246 -1.96 19.08 -3.87
C VAL A 246 -2.39 20.54 -3.95
N PRO A 247 -3.54 20.93 -3.38
CA PRO A 247 -3.90 22.35 -3.33
C PRO A 247 -2.77 23.13 -2.67
N ALA A 248 -2.36 24.23 -3.30
CA ALA A 248 -1.51 25.19 -2.64
C ALA A 248 -2.19 25.58 -1.31
N ARG A 249 -1.47 25.49 -0.19
CA ARG A 249 -1.98 25.96 1.11
C ARG A 249 -2.55 27.36 0.89
N PRO A 250 -3.79 27.63 1.36
CA PRO A 250 -4.26 29.02 1.36
C PRO A 250 -3.20 29.84 2.09
N LEU A 251 -2.69 30.88 1.43
CA LEU A 251 -1.89 31.86 2.10
C LEU A 251 -2.78 32.46 3.19
N LEU A 252 -2.55 32.09 4.46
CA LEU A 252 -3.11 32.81 5.58
C LEU A 252 -2.58 34.23 5.46
N HIS A 253 -3.42 35.12 4.92
CA HIS A 253 -3.19 36.54 5.05
C HIS A 253 -3.27 36.85 6.55
N LEU A 254 -2.10 36.98 7.17
CA LEU A 254 -1.97 37.61 8.47
C LEU A 254 -2.38 39.06 8.25
N ALA A 255 -3.60 39.40 8.67
CA ALA A 255 -4.05 40.78 8.85
C ALA A 255 -3.61 41.25 10.22
#